data_f9c93e193db8265389e5fafc70c6cbc2
#
_entry.id   f9c93e193db8265389e5fafc70c6cbc2
#
_cell.length_a   1.000
_cell.length_b   1.000
_cell.length_c   1.000
_cell.angle_alpha   90.00
_cell.angle_beta   90.00
_cell.angle_gamma   90.00
#
_symmetry.space_group_name_H-M   'P 1'
#
loop_
_entity.id
_entity.type
_entity.pdbx_description
1 polymer ?
#
loop_
_entity_poly.entity_id
_entity_poly.type
_entity_poly.pdbx_seq_one_letter_code
_entity_poly.pdbx_strand_id
1 'polypeptide(L)'
;CHVVLGDLYAIAKKDSLARAEYDRALQIDSTNVQTLMALADFHAGRQDYRALLAVTRQLFQSDELPLETKIKRFGQFTSDTRFYREYYFQLNDLASTLAIRYPDDKRVVELYAGHLIASGELEQALALYKSHLADQPPAEEYFRAVIDIESYLQHPDSVDKYVTRALELFPAKVDFHLSKGHVMSNSKQYVKAIGAYKGALRHADTDSLRSVIWGMIGDAWHQKAEAGEPNLEERLPLQMGLLGKKGIARKAMKECYKAYE
;
A
#
# COMPACT_ATOMS: atom_id res chain seq x y z
N CYS A 1 -24.54 9.37 36.21
CA CYS A 1 -26.00 9.20 36.36
C CYS A 1 -26.73 9.24 35.00
N HIS A 2 -26.60 10.30 34.22
CA HIS A 2 -27.32 10.48 32.94
C HIS A 2 -27.04 9.38 31.92
N VAL A 3 -25.79 8.92 31.76
CA VAL A 3 -25.43 7.82 30.84
C VAL A 3 -26.21 6.54 31.18
N VAL A 4 -26.18 6.13 32.43
CA VAL A 4 -26.92 4.91 32.87
C VAL A 4 -28.43 5.04 32.64
N LEU A 5 -29.00 6.22 32.89
CA LEU A 5 -30.41 6.47 32.64
C LEU A 5 -30.72 6.45 31.13
N GLY A 6 -29.81 6.99 30.29
CA GLY A 6 -29.89 6.89 28.85
C GLY A 6 -29.90 5.44 28.36
N ASP A 7 -28.98 4.61 28.90
CA ASP A 7 -28.91 3.19 28.56
C ASP A 7 -30.20 2.43 28.95
N LEU A 8 -30.76 2.71 30.13
CA LEU A 8 -32.03 2.12 30.56
C LEU A 8 -33.19 2.51 29.64
N TYR A 9 -33.27 3.78 29.23
CA TYR A 9 -34.27 4.22 28.26
C TYR A 9 -34.05 3.61 26.88
N ALA A 10 -32.82 3.43 26.45
CA ALA A 10 -32.48 2.77 25.20
C ALA A 10 -32.93 1.31 25.18
N ILE A 11 -32.69 0.56 26.26
CA ILE A 11 -33.17 -0.82 26.46
C ILE A 11 -34.71 -0.86 26.47
N ALA A 12 -35.36 0.13 27.11
CA ALA A 12 -36.81 0.26 27.15
C ALA A 12 -37.42 0.76 25.83
N LYS A 13 -36.61 0.94 24.78
CA LYS A 13 -37.01 1.48 23.45
C LYS A 13 -37.66 2.87 23.52
N LYS A 14 -37.30 3.67 24.53
CA LYS A 14 -37.74 5.07 24.69
C LYS A 14 -36.69 6.01 24.15
N ASP A 15 -36.50 5.99 22.83
CA ASP A 15 -35.37 6.61 22.13
C ASP A 15 -35.20 8.11 22.40
N SER A 16 -36.31 8.86 22.40
CA SER A 16 -36.28 10.30 22.67
C SER A 16 -35.79 10.61 24.10
N LEU A 17 -36.16 9.78 25.08
CA LEU A 17 -35.71 9.94 26.46
C LEU A 17 -34.24 9.52 26.62
N ALA A 18 -33.85 8.42 25.97
CA ALA A 18 -32.46 7.99 25.94
C ALA A 18 -31.55 9.07 25.38
N ARG A 19 -31.93 9.63 24.22
CA ARG A 19 -31.19 10.73 23.57
C ARG A 19 -31.09 11.95 24.49
N ALA A 20 -32.19 12.38 25.11
CA ALA A 20 -32.18 13.53 26.01
C ALA A 20 -31.22 13.34 27.20
N GLU A 21 -31.12 12.14 27.73
CA GLU A 21 -30.20 11.86 28.83
C GLU A 21 -28.73 11.85 28.38
N TYR A 22 -28.39 11.29 27.20
CA TYR A 22 -27.05 11.40 26.67
C TYR A 22 -26.68 12.85 26.34
N ASP A 23 -27.60 13.63 25.79
CA ASP A 23 -27.36 15.06 25.50
C ASP A 23 -27.11 15.85 26.79
N ARG A 24 -27.82 15.55 27.89
CA ARG A 24 -27.56 16.12 29.23
C ARG A 24 -26.19 15.74 29.75
N ALA A 25 -25.78 14.49 29.58
CA ALA A 25 -24.43 14.05 29.97
C ALA A 25 -23.35 14.83 29.22
N LEU A 26 -23.53 15.02 27.89
CA LEU A 26 -22.60 15.78 27.05
C LEU A 26 -22.64 17.29 27.31
N GLN A 27 -23.75 17.85 27.82
CA GLN A 27 -23.80 19.24 28.29
C GLN A 27 -22.92 19.47 29.54
N ILE A 28 -22.75 18.43 30.37
CA ILE A 28 -21.88 18.50 31.55
C ILE A 28 -20.41 18.34 31.15
N ASP A 29 -20.13 17.38 30.26
CA ASP A 29 -18.80 17.10 29.73
C ASP A 29 -18.92 16.61 28.28
N SER A 30 -18.70 17.50 27.34
CA SER A 30 -18.85 17.25 25.91
C SER A 30 -17.81 16.30 25.34
N THR A 31 -16.72 16.03 26.07
CA THR A 31 -15.62 15.18 25.65
C THR A 31 -15.60 13.84 26.36
N ASN A 32 -16.56 13.59 27.24
CA ASN A 32 -16.62 12.36 28.03
C ASN A 32 -16.71 11.12 27.16
N VAL A 33 -15.63 10.35 27.11
CA VAL A 33 -15.49 9.17 26.25
C VAL A 33 -16.55 8.11 26.54
N GLN A 34 -16.92 7.90 27.81
CA GLN A 34 -17.95 6.91 28.18
C GLN A 34 -19.32 7.31 27.62
N THR A 35 -19.68 8.59 27.71
CA THR A 35 -20.92 9.12 27.16
C THR A 35 -20.94 9.00 25.64
N LEU A 36 -19.84 9.38 24.99
CA LEU A 36 -19.71 9.27 23.53
C LEU A 36 -19.76 7.80 23.05
N MET A 37 -19.17 6.87 23.79
CA MET A 37 -19.27 5.44 23.47
C MET A 37 -20.69 4.93 23.60
N ALA A 38 -21.38 5.23 24.70
CA ALA A 38 -22.77 4.83 24.90
C ALA A 38 -23.70 5.41 23.80
N LEU A 39 -23.49 6.66 23.43
CA LEU A 39 -24.23 7.31 22.35
C LEU A 39 -23.93 6.69 20.98
N ALA A 40 -22.68 6.30 20.71
CA ALA A 40 -22.30 5.59 19.50
C ALA A 40 -22.99 4.22 19.40
N ASP A 41 -23.01 3.47 20.50
CA ASP A 41 -23.69 2.17 20.58
C ASP A 41 -25.22 2.32 20.44
N PHE A 42 -25.79 3.39 21.01
CA PHE A 42 -27.18 3.74 20.82
C PHE A 42 -27.52 3.97 19.34
N HIS A 43 -26.73 4.74 18.62
CA HIS A 43 -26.94 5.00 17.18
C HIS A 43 -26.70 3.73 16.34
N ALA A 44 -25.69 2.93 16.68
CA ALA A 44 -25.41 1.66 16.01
C ALA A 44 -26.61 0.68 16.11
N GLY A 45 -27.17 0.55 17.31
CA GLY A 45 -28.33 -0.32 17.56
C GLY A 45 -29.61 0.12 16.81
N ARG A 46 -29.66 1.36 16.32
CA ARG A 46 -30.76 1.92 15.52
C ARG A 46 -30.44 2.06 14.04
N GLN A 47 -29.25 1.63 13.65
CA GLN A 47 -28.74 1.77 12.28
C GLN A 47 -28.70 3.23 11.79
N ASP A 48 -28.61 4.18 12.74
CA ASP A 48 -28.38 5.59 12.43
C ASP A 48 -26.86 5.82 12.23
N TYR A 49 -26.37 5.32 11.11
CA TYR A 49 -24.94 5.30 10.84
C TYR A 49 -24.32 6.70 10.64
N ARG A 50 -25.11 7.69 10.19
CA ARG A 50 -24.62 9.07 10.08
C ARG A 50 -24.33 9.67 11.45
N ALA A 51 -25.24 9.50 12.39
CA ALA A 51 -25.02 9.96 13.76
C ALA A 51 -23.91 9.14 14.46
N LEU A 52 -23.88 7.81 14.24
CA LEU A 52 -22.79 6.96 14.72
C LEU A 52 -21.41 7.47 14.28
N LEU A 53 -21.24 7.76 13.00
CA LEU A 53 -19.95 8.22 12.46
C LEU A 53 -19.59 9.62 12.95
N ALA A 54 -20.59 10.51 13.12
CA ALA A 54 -20.38 11.83 13.71
C ALA A 54 -19.88 11.75 15.16
N VAL A 55 -20.47 10.88 15.98
CA VAL A 55 -20.03 10.64 17.37
C VAL A 55 -18.66 9.95 17.39
N THR A 56 -18.43 9.01 16.48
CA THR A 56 -17.13 8.34 16.36
C THR A 56 -16.01 9.33 16.01
N ARG A 57 -16.29 10.36 15.22
CA ARG A 57 -15.31 11.42 14.95
C ARG A 57 -14.89 12.15 16.23
N GLN A 58 -15.85 12.47 17.12
CA GLN A 58 -15.54 13.07 18.42
C GLN A 58 -14.70 12.13 19.27
N LEU A 59 -15.02 10.84 19.29
CA LEU A 59 -14.20 9.82 19.93
C LEU A 59 -12.75 9.77 19.39
N PHE A 60 -12.58 9.92 18.09
CA PHE A 60 -11.25 9.91 17.47
C PHE A 60 -10.44 11.17 17.79
N GLN A 61 -11.11 12.26 18.11
CA GLN A 61 -10.48 13.50 18.59
C GLN A 61 -10.05 13.44 20.05
N SER A 62 -10.58 12.52 20.86
CA SER A 62 -10.23 12.40 22.28
C SER A 62 -8.88 11.72 22.48
N ASP A 63 -8.07 12.22 23.43
CA ASP A 63 -6.82 11.59 23.85
C ASP A 63 -7.05 10.42 24.83
N GLU A 64 -8.21 10.38 25.46
CA GLU A 64 -8.55 9.31 26.41
C GLU A 64 -8.83 7.96 25.69
N LEU A 65 -9.24 7.99 24.42
CA LEU A 65 -9.47 6.76 23.66
C LEU A 65 -8.14 6.29 23.04
N PRO A 66 -7.65 5.09 23.39
CA PRO A 66 -6.41 4.56 22.84
C PRO A 66 -6.44 4.45 21.30
N LEU A 67 -5.31 4.78 20.67
CA LEU A 67 -5.16 4.72 19.20
C LEU A 67 -5.52 3.34 18.64
N GLU A 68 -5.12 2.26 19.31
CA GLU A 68 -5.45 0.89 18.93
C GLU A 68 -6.98 0.68 18.78
N THR A 69 -7.75 1.23 19.73
CA THR A 69 -9.22 1.16 19.70
C THR A 69 -9.79 1.95 18.52
N LYS A 70 -9.20 3.11 18.21
CA LYS A 70 -9.60 3.95 17.05
C LYS A 70 -9.35 3.22 15.74
N ILE A 71 -8.15 2.66 15.57
CA ILE A 71 -7.77 1.87 14.37
C ILE A 71 -8.70 0.67 14.20
N LYS A 72 -8.91 -0.10 15.27
CA LYS A 72 -9.81 -1.26 15.24
C LYS A 72 -11.24 -0.87 14.83
N ARG A 73 -11.76 0.22 15.40
CA ARG A 73 -13.11 0.71 15.08
C ARG A 73 -13.22 1.17 13.63
N PHE A 74 -12.21 1.87 13.11
CA PHE A 74 -12.15 2.23 11.70
C PHE A 74 -12.15 1.00 10.79
N GLY A 75 -11.33 -0.02 11.10
CA GLY A 75 -11.29 -1.28 10.37
C GLY A 75 -12.64 -2.01 10.34
N GLN A 76 -13.44 -1.93 11.42
CA GLN A 76 -14.79 -2.50 11.43
C GLN A 76 -15.71 -1.83 10.42
N PHE A 77 -15.65 -0.51 10.27
CA PHE A 77 -16.46 0.22 9.29
C PHE A 77 -16.02 -0.04 7.85
N THR A 78 -14.74 -0.28 7.62
CA THR A 78 -14.19 -0.49 6.27
C THR A 78 -14.25 -1.95 5.81
N SER A 79 -14.59 -2.88 6.69
CA SER A 79 -14.72 -4.31 6.36
C SER A 79 -15.91 -4.64 5.44
N ASP A 80 -16.95 -3.82 5.47
CA ASP A 80 -18.11 -3.95 4.58
C ASP A 80 -17.99 -2.95 3.42
N THR A 81 -17.80 -3.48 2.22
CA THR A 81 -17.64 -2.67 0.99
C THR A 81 -18.87 -1.80 0.69
N ARG A 82 -20.09 -2.27 1.01
CA ARG A 82 -21.31 -1.49 0.79
C ARG A 82 -21.36 -0.30 1.74
N PHE A 83 -21.13 -0.57 3.03
CA PHE A 83 -21.05 0.47 4.06
C PHE A 83 -19.96 1.49 3.72
N TYR A 84 -18.78 1.02 3.32
CA TYR A 84 -17.67 1.87 2.92
C TYR A 84 -18.05 2.85 1.80
N ARG A 85 -18.73 2.39 0.75
CA ARG A 85 -19.16 3.24 -0.37
C ARG A 85 -20.25 4.23 0.02
N GLU A 86 -21.21 3.79 0.84
CA GLU A 86 -22.35 4.63 1.26
C GLU A 86 -21.90 5.78 2.18
N TYR A 87 -20.94 5.50 3.08
CA TYR A 87 -20.47 6.46 4.08
C TYR A 87 -19.03 6.96 3.81
N TYR A 88 -18.62 6.93 2.56
CA TYR A 88 -17.25 7.30 2.17
C TYR A 88 -16.78 8.64 2.74
N PHE A 89 -17.58 9.71 2.62
CA PHE A 89 -17.21 11.04 3.11
C PHE A 89 -17.00 11.08 4.62
N GLN A 90 -17.84 10.40 5.38
CA GLN A 90 -17.72 10.33 6.83
C GLN A 90 -16.50 9.47 7.25
N LEU A 91 -16.23 8.40 6.51
CA LEU A 91 -15.06 7.57 6.74
C LEU A 91 -13.76 8.32 6.38
N ASN A 92 -13.78 9.11 5.33
CA ASN A 92 -12.66 10.00 4.98
C ASN A 92 -12.40 11.02 6.10
N ASP A 93 -13.43 11.59 6.70
CA ASP A 93 -13.31 12.48 7.87
C ASP A 93 -12.66 11.76 9.08
N LEU A 94 -13.00 10.49 9.31
CA LEU A 94 -12.41 9.68 10.38
C LEU A 94 -10.93 9.38 10.08
N ALA A 95 -10.62 8.95 8.88
CA ALA A 95 -9.26 8.61 8.46
C ALA A 95 -8.34 9.83 8.51
N SER A 96 -8.79 10.97 7.96
CA SER A 96 -8.04 12.22 8.01
C SER A 96 -7.87 12.77 9.43
N THR A 97 -8.88 12.60 10.31
CA THR A 97 -8.76 12.95 11.73
C THR A 97 -7.63 12.16 12.39
N LEU A 98 -7.50 10.86 12.11
CA LEU A 98 -6.39 10.05 12.61
C LEU A 98 -5.05 10.51 12.04
N ALA A 99 -4.97 10.74 10.74
CA ALA A 99 -3.74 11.17 10.07
C ALA A 99 -3.22 12.53 10.61
N ILE A 100 -4.11 13.46 10.88
CA ILE A 100 -3.75 14.77 11.48
C ILE A 100 -3.23 14.61 12.93
N ARG A 101 -3.83 13.72 13.71
CA ARG A 101 -3.46 13.55 15.13
C ARG A 101 -2.23 12.67 15.34
N TYR A 102 -2.00 11.73 14.46
CA TYR A 102 -0.92 10.72 14.57
C TYR A 102 -0.17 10.62 13.25
N PRO A 103 0.42 11.74 12.76
CA PRO A 103 1.01 11.78 11.43
C PRO A 103 2.16 10.81 11.24
N ASP A 104 2.93 10.52 12.30
CA ASP A 104 4.13 9.68 12.24
C ASP A 104 3.87 8.24 12.74
N ASP A 105 2.63 7.89 13.13
CA ASP A 105 2.33 6.51 13.52
C ASP A 105 2.14 5.66 12.26
N LYS A 106 3.04 4.68 12.05
CA LYS A 106 3.06 3.82 10.87
C LYS A 106 1.70 3.18 10.57
N ARG A 107 0.97 2.74 11.59
CA ARG A 107 -0.35 2.10 11.43
C ARG A 107 -1.39 3.09 10.89
N VAL A 108 -1.28 4.36 11.29
CA VAL A 108 -2.17 5.42 10.81
C VAL A 108 -1.81 5.83 9.39
N VAL A 109 -0.52 5.95 9.08
CA VAL A 109 -0.03 6.20 7.72
C VAL A 109 -0.54 5.12 6.76
N GLU A 110 -0.38 3.85 7.11
CA GLU A 110 -0.86 2.72 6.32
C GLU A 110 -2.39 2.71 6.18
N LEU A 111 -3.11 2.98 7.27
CA LEU A 111 -4.58 3.07 7.27
C LEU A 111 -5.07 4.16 6.34
N TYR A 112 -4.50 5.37 6.45
CA TYR A 112 -4.93 6.52 5.66
C TYR A 112 -4.54 6.36 4.19
N ALA A 113 -3.31 5.90 3.90
CA ALA A 113 -2.90 5.59 2.55
C ALA A 113 -3.77 4.49 1.90
N GLY A 114 -4.08 3.43 2.65
CA GLY A 114 -5.00 2.38 2.20
C GLY A 114 -6.40 2.92 1.88
N HIS A 115 -6.91 3.86 2.70
CA HIS A 115 -8.16 4.55 2.42
C HIS A 115 -8.10 5.37 1.13
N LEU A 116 -7.03 6.14 0.92
CA LEU A 116 -6.81 6.94 -0.29
C LEU A 116 -6.69 6.05 -1.55
N ILE A 117 -5.98 4.92 -1.45
CA ILE A 117 -5.88 3.96 -2.55
C ILE A 117 -7.25 3.36 -2.89
N ALA A 118 -8.02 2.95 -1.88
CA ALA A 118 -9.34 2.37 -2.07
C ALA A 118 -10.35 3.36 -2.69
N SER A 119 -10.15 4.66 -2.50
CA SER A 119 -10.94 5.72 -3.12
C SER A 119 -10.45 6.15 -4.50
N GLY A 120 -9.28 5.67 -4.93
CA GLY A 120 -8.66 6.05 -6.20
C GLY A 120 -7.81 7.33 -6.13
N GLU A 121 -7.57 7.86 -4.93
CA GLU A 121 -6.77 9.08 -4.70
C GLU A 121 -5.27 8.74 -4.63
N LEU A 122 -4.77 8.12 -5.70
CA LEU A 122 -3.43 7.53 -5.75
C LEU A 122 -2.32 8.56 -5.57
N GLU A 123 -2.47 9.77 -6.12
CA GLU A 123 -1.48 10.84 -5.98
C GLU A 123 -1.35 11.30 -4.52
N GLN A 124 -2.46 11.34 -3.77
CA GLN A 124 -2.43 11.71 -2.35
C GLN A 124 -1.77 10.60 -1.53
N ALA A 125 -2.11 9.32 -1.79
CA ALA A 125 -1.45 8.18 -1.16
C ALA A 125 0.06 8.18 -1.46
N LEU A 126 0.43 8.45 -2.70
CA LEU A 126 1.81 8.55 -3.14
C LEU A 126 2.57 9.68 -2.42
N ALA A 127 1.95 10.87 -2.31
CA ALA A 127 2.53 11.99 -1.58
C ALA A 127 2.74 11.66 -0.10
N LEU A 128 1.77 11.01 0.53
CA LEU A 128 1.85 10.56 1.92
C LEU A 128 3.02 9.58 2.12
N TYR A 129 3.12 8.53 1.33
CA TYR A 129 4.24 7.58 1.45
C TYR A 129 5.59 8.24 1.16
N LYS A 130 5.67 9.12 0.15
CA LYS A 130 6.90 9.84 -0.18
C LYS A 130 7.38 10.75 0.95
N SER A 131 6.49 11.37 1.71
CA SER A 131 6.85 12.22 2.84
C SER A 131 7.56 11.43 3.96
N HIS A 132 7.29 10.11 4.06
CA HIS A 132 7.89 9.22 5.07
C HIS A 132 9.09 8.39 4.56
N LEU A 133 9.54 8.58 3.30
CA LEU A 133 10.69 7.82 2.80
C LEU A 133 12.04 8.21 3.43
N ALA A 134 12.10 9.37 4.09
CA ALA A 134 13.29 9.86 4.80
C ALA A 134 13.34 9.48 6.27
N ASP A 135 12.30 8.85 6.79
CA ASP A 135 12.19 8.44 8.19
C ASP A 135 13.27 7.44 8.59
N GLN A 136 13.63 7.44 9.88
CA GLN A 136 14.63 6.55 10.42
C GLN A 136 14.03 5.72 11.58
N PRO A 137 14.10 4.39 11.51
CA PRO A 137 14.67 3.58 10.42
C PRO A 137 13.79 3.61 9.16
N PRO A 138 14.39 3.45 7.97
CA PRO A 138 13.62 3.48 6.71
C PRO A 138 12.62 2.31 6.67
N ALA A 139 11.39 2.60 6.26
CA ALA A 139 10.33 1.60 6.14
C ALA A 139 10.31 1.00 4.73
N GLU A 140 10.63 -0.30 4.62
CA GLU A 140 10.59 -1.05 3.35
C GLU A 140 9.23 -0.95 2.67
N GLU A 141 8.16 -1.03 3.46
CA GLU A 141 6.78 -1.03 3.01
C GLU A 141 6.41 0.26 2.27
N TYR A 142 6.97 1.39 2.70
CA TYR A 142 6.71 2.67 2.02
C TYR A 142 7.39 2.76 0.66
N PHE A 143 8.62 2.23 0.54
CA PHE A 143 9.28 2.10 -0.77
C PHE A 143 8.50 1.20 -1.70
N ARG A 144 8.00 0.05 -1.21
CA ARG A 144 7.18 -0.87 -1.98
C ARG A 144 5.91 -0.18 -2.47
N ALA A 145 5.16 0.47 -1.58
CA ALA A 145 3.93 1.18 -1.92
C ALA A 145 4.17 2.29 -2.97
N VAL A 146 5.23 3.08 -2.83
CA VAL A 146 5.60 4.10 -3.82
C VAL A 146 5.90 3.48 -5.17
N ILE A 147 6.69 2.40 -5.22
CA ILE A 147 7.04 1.69 -6.45
C ILE A 147 5.80 1.12 -7.13
N ASP A 148 4.90 0.51 -6.36
CA ASP A 148 3.68 -0.10 -6.88
C ASP A 148 2.72 0.95 -7.45
N ILE A 149 2.50 2.06 -6.74
CA ILE A 149 1.65 3.17 -7.21
C ILE A 149 2.25 3.83 -8.46
N GLU A 150 3.55 4.14 -8.46
CA GLU A 150 4.23 4.74 -9.62
C GLU A 150 4.22 3.80 -10.83
N SER A 151 4.32 2.48 -10.59
CA SER A 151 4.20 1.47 -11.65
C SER A 151 2.78 1.44 -12.24
N TYR A 152 1.76 1.51 -11.38
CA TYR A 152 0.37 1.56 -11.81
C TYR A 152 0.08 2.82 -12.62
N LEU A 153 0.62 3.96 -12.21
CA LEU A 153 0.51 5.24 -12.91
C LEU A 153 1.38 5.32 -14.18
N GLN A 154 2.14 4.28 -14.48
CA GLN A 154 3.02 4.19 -15.65
C GLN A 154 4.11 5.27 -15.69
N HIS A 155 4.75 5.55 -14.56
CA HIS A 155 5.86 6.48 -14.43
C HIS A 155 7.22 5.75 -14.31
N PRO A 156 7.77 5.18 -15.40
CA PRO A 156 8.95 4.30 -15.34
C PRO A 156 10.20 4.97 -14.77
N ASP A 157 10.41 6.25 -15.05
CA ASP A 157 11.59 6.99 -14.52
C ASP A 157 11.50 7.15 -13.01
N SER A 158 10.28 7.37 -12.48
CA SER A 158 10.02 7.47 -11.06
C SER A 158 10.22 6.10 -10.39
N VAL A 159 9.68 5.03 -10.97
CA VAL A 159 9.87 3.66 -10.48
C VAL A 159 11.37 3.34 -10.44
N ASP A 160 12.13 3.63 -11.50
CA ASP A 160 13.57 3.38 -11.53
C ASP A 160 14.33 4.11 -10.42
N LYS A 161 13.99 5.37 -10.17
CA LYS A 161 14.55 6.18 -9.07
C LYS A 161 14.30 5.53 -7.71
N TYR A 162 13.04 5.19 -7.41
CA TYR A 162 12.69 4.68 -6.08
C TYR A 162 13.16 3.25 -5.86
N VAL A 163 13.11 2.39 -6.89
CA VAL A 163 13.69 1.04 -6.83
C VAL A 163 15.20 1.09 -6.59
N THR A 164 15.91 2.01 -7.25
CA THR A 164 17.35 2.17 -7.04
C THR A 164 17.65 2.56 -5.60
N ARG A 165 16.90 3.54 -5.07
CA ARG A 165 17.04 3.94 -3.67
C ARG A 165 16.67 2.84 -2.67
N ALA A 166 15.62 2.09 -2.97
CA ALA A 166 15.22 0.94 -2.16
C ALA A 166 16.33 -0.15 -2.11
N LEU A 167 16.98 -0.44 -3.24
CA LEU A 167 18.07 -1.41 -3.31
C LEU A 167 19.34 -0.95 -2.60
N GLU A 168 19.59 0.36 -2.48
CA GLU A 168 20.67 0.90 -1.65
C GLU A 168 20.44 0.61 -0.16
N LEU A 169 19.20 0.69 0.30
CA LEU A 169 18.81 0.48 1.69
C LEU A 169 18.54 -0.99 2.02
N PHE A 170 17.98 -1.73 1.08
CA PHE A 170 17.52 -3.11 1.23
C PHE A 170 18.07 -4.01 0.12
N PRO A 171 19.38 -4.21 0.02
CA PRO A 171 20.02 -4.88 -1.12
C PRO A 171 19.66 -6.37 -1.28
N ALA A 172 19.13 -7.00 -0.23
CA ALA A 172 18.75 -8.41 -0.25
C ALA A 172 17.27 -8.67 -0.60
N LYS A 173 16.48 -7.61 -0.84
CA LYS A 173 15.04 -7.76 -1.11
C LYS A 173 14.78 -8.14 -2.56
N VAL A 174 14.25 -9.35 -2.73
CA VAL A 174 13.95 -9.94 -4.04
C VAL A 174 12.98 -9.06 -4.84
N ASP A 175 11.93 -8.57 -4.20
CA ASP A 175 10.88 -7.78 -4.85
C ASP A 175 11.44 -6.52 -5.53
N PHE A 176 12.37 -5.81 -4.89
CA PHE A 176 12.99 -4.62 -5.48
C PHE A 176 13.88 -4.95 -6.68
N HIS A 177 14.58 -6.08 -6.64
CA HIS A 177 15.33 -6.56 -7.80
C HIS A 177 14.40 -6.94 -8.95
N LEU A 178 13.24 -7.56 -8.67
CA LEU A 178 12.23 -7.90 -9.67
C LEU A 178 11.62 -6.63 -10.29
N SER A 179 11.23 -5.66 -9.46
CA SER A 179 10.70 -4.37 -9.94
C SER A 179 11.72 -3.64 -10.83
N LYS A 180 13.01 -3.64 -10.43
CA LYS A 180 14.09 -3.09 -11.27
C LYS A 180 14.19 -3.79 -12.61
N GLY A 181 14.11 -5.12 -12.61
CA GLY A 181 14.13 -5.93 -13.82
C GLY A 181 12.96 -5.61 -14.75
N HIS A 182 11.75 -5.51 -14.22
CA HIS A 182 10.56 -5.17 -15.00
C HIS A 182 10.66 -3.79 -15.64
N VAL A 183 11.08 -2.76 -14.89
CA VAL A 183 11.26 -1.41 -15.44
C VAL A 183 12.29 -1.39 -16.55
N MET A 184 13.42 -2.06 -16.37
CA MET A 184 14.47 -2.16 -17.39
C MET A 184 13.99 -2.92 -18.62
N SER A 185 13.20 -4.00 -18.45
CA SER A 185 12.63 -4.79 -19.56
C SER A 185 11.63 -3.95 -20.36
N ASN A 186 10.72 -3.28 -19.70
CA ASN A 186 9.72 -2.41 -20.33
C ASN A 186 10.37 -1.23 -21.09
N SER A 187 11.50 -0.74 -20.57
CA SER A 187 12.33 0.28 -21.23
C SER A 187 13.27 -0.30 -22.30
N LYS A 188 13.12 -1.57 -22.68
CA LYS A 188 13.93 -2.29 -23.65
C LYS A 188 15.44 -2.38 -23.29
N GLN A 189 15.79 -2.16 -22.03
CA GLN A 189 17.15 -2.26 -21.52
C GLN A 189 17.43 -3.69 -21.00
N TYR A 190 17.26 -4.68 -21.89
CA TYR A 190 17.22 -6.10 -21.54
C TYR A 190 18.47 -6.60 -20.79
N VAL A 191 19.67 -6.09 -21.10
CA VAL A 191 20.89 -6.47 -20.38
C VAL A 191 20.84 -6.05 -18.91
N LYS A 192 20.31 -4.86 -18.64
CA LYS A 192 20.14 -4.37 -17.27
C LYS A 192 19.03 -5.14 -16.56
N ALA A 193 17.92 -5.47 -17.27
CA ALA A 193 16.84 -6.30 -16.74
C ALA A 193 17.37 -7.66 -16.26
N ILE A 194 18.13 -8.36 -17.12
CA ILE A 194 18.76 -9.63 -16.79
C ILE A 194 19.70 -9.49 -15.57
N GLY A 195 20.46 -8.39 -15.49
CA GLY A 195 21.31 -8.10 -14.34
C GLY A 195 20.52 -7.98 -13.03
N ALA A 196 19.40 -7.28 -13.07
CA ALA A 196 18.48 -7.11 -11.93
C ALA A 196 17.83 -8.44 -11.52
N TYR A 197 17.32 -9.22 -12.47
CA TYR A 197 16.75 -10.56 -12.19
C TYR A 197 17.79 -11.53 -11.59
N LYS A 198 19.05 -11.48 -12.07
CA LYS A 198 20.15 -12.22 -11.43
C LYS A 198 20.43 -11.74 -10.00
N GLY A 199 20.20 -10.45 -9.72
CA GLY A 199 20.19 -9.91 -8.36
C GLY A 199 19.12 -10.58 -7.50
N ALA A 200 17.87 -10.63 -7.99
CA ALA A 200 16.77 -11.32 -7.34
C ALA A 200 17.09 -12.80 -7.07
N LEU A 201 17.65 -13.50 -8.06
CA LEU A 201 17.97 -14.94 -7.96
C LEU A 201 18.96 -15.26 -6.83
N ARG A 202 19.89 -14.35 -6.52
CA ARG A 202 20.87 -14.55 -5.43
C ARG A 202 20.21 -14.56 -4.04
N HIS A 203 19.05 -13.94 -3.90
CA HIS A 203 18.34 -13.78 -2.64
C HIS A 203 17.03 -14.58 -2.59
N ALA A 204 16.68 -15.28 -3.66
CA ALA A 204 15.50 -16.13 -3.71
C ALA A 204 15.69 -17.36 -2.78
N ASP A 205 14.76 -17.58 -1.89
CA ASP A 205 14.79 -18.58 -0.82
C ASP A 205 14.11 -19.91 -1.20
N THR A 206 13.21 -19.89 -2.20
CA THR A 206 12.47 -21.07 -2.65
C THR A 206 12.79 -21.44 -4.10
N ASP A 207 12.74 -22.74 -4.40
CA ASP A 207 12.95 -23.23 -5.77
C ASP A 207 11.83 -22.75 -6.71
N SER A 208 10.61 -22.62 -6.21
CA SER A 208 9.49 -22.06 -6.97
C SER A 208 9.78 -20.63 -7.42
N LEU A 209 10.24 -19.78 -6.51
CA LEU A 209 10.60 -18.40 -6.82
C LEU A 209 11.79 -18.32 -7.79
N ARG A 210 12.82 -19.17 -7.57
CA ARG A 210 13.96 -19.29 -8.49
C ARG A 210 13.52 -19.68 -9.89
N SER A 211 12.61 -20.65 -10.03
CA SER A 211 12.05 -21.05 -11.32
C SER A 211 11.38 -19.90 -12.05
N VAL A 212 10.55 -19.11 -11.34
CA VAL A 212 9.89 -17.92 -11.91
C VAL A 212 10.93 -16.89 -12.36
N ILE A 213 11.96 -16.63 -11.55
CA ILE A 213 13.02 -15.66 -11.90
C ILE A 213 13.82 -16.15 -13.12
N TRP A 214 14.09 -17.44 -13.23
CA TRP A 214 14.74 -18.00 -14.41
C TRP A 214 13.89 -17.84 -15.66
N GLY A 215 12.56 -17.99 -15.56
CA GLY A 215 11.63 -17.67 -16.63
C GLY A 215 11.77 -16.21 -17.09
N MET A 216 11.74 -15.25 -16.16
CA MET A 216 11.91 -13.82 -16.45
C MET A 216 13.25 -13.50 -17.14
N ILE A 217 14.34 -14.18 -16.72
CA ILE A 217 15.65 -14.08 -17.38
C ILE A 217 15.59 -14.62 -18.81
N GLY A 218 14.92 -15.77 -19.00
CA GLY A 218 14.72 -16.37 -20.32
C GLY A 218 13.93 -15.43 -21.26
N ASP A 219 12.83 -14.86 -20.77
CA ASP A 219 12.01 -13.90 -21.52
C ASP A 219 12.80 -12.65 -21.91
N ALA A 220 13.57 -12.10 -20.98
CA ALA A 220 14.42 -10.94 -21.27
C ALA A 220 15.51 -11.24 -22.31
N TRP A 221 16.07 -12.45 -22.32
CA TRP A 221 17.00 -12.91 -23.35
C TRP A 221 16.29 -13.06 -24.71
N HIS A 222 15.07 -13.61 -24.72
CA HIS A 222 14.26 -13.77 -25.93
C HIS A 222 13.92 -12.40 -26.53
N GLN A 223 13.37 -11.48 -25.74
CA GLN A 223 13.04 -10.11 -26.19
C GLN A 223 14.26 -9.36 -26.73
N LYS A 224 15.43 -9.55 -26.08
CA LYS A 224 16.69 -8.99 -26.57
C LYS A 224 17.06 -9.53 -27.95
N ALA A 225 16.88 -10.84 -28.16
CA ALA A 225 17.17 -11.47 -29.46
C ALA A 225 16.23 -10.98 -30.56
N GLU A 226 14.93 -10.81 -30.24
CA GLU A 226 13.94 -10.28 -31.19
C GLU A 226 14.17 -8.82 -31.54
N ALA A 227 14.56 -8.00 -30.56
CA ALA A 227 14.82 -6.57 -30.75
C ALA A 227 16.01 -6.30 -31.70
N GLY A 228 16.85 -7.31 -31.94
CA GLY A 228 17.98 -7.20 -32.89
C GLY A 228 18.93 -6.07 -32.50
N GLU A 229 19.28 -5.95 -31.18
CA GLU A 229 20.14 -4.86 -30.68
C GLU A 229 21.43 -4.72 -31.53
N PRO A 230 21.58 -3.63 -32.28
CA PRO A 230 22.74 -3.44 -33.18
C PRO A 230 24.08 -3.38 -32.45
N ASN A 231 24.07 -3.11 -31.15
CA ASN A 231 25.28 -2.97 -30.33
C ASN A 231 25.90 -4.28 -29.81
N LEU A 232 25.34 -5.43 -30.14
CA LEU A 232 25.94 -6.71 -29.78
C LEU A 232 27.18 -7.03 -30.63
N GLU A 233 27.17 -6.53 -31.89
CA GLU A 233 28.32 -6.70 -32.79
C GLU A 233 29.53 -5.86 -32.38
N GLU A 234 29.30 -4.67 -31.80
CA GLU A 234 30.37 -3.77 -31.34
C GLU A 234 31.03 -4.22 -30.03
N ARG A 235 30.36 -5.02 -29.20
CA ARG A 235 30.86 -5.47 -27.88
C ARG A 235 31.43 -6.88 -27.85
N LEU A 236 31.27 -7.63 -28.93
CA LEU A 236 31.91 -8.94 -29.04
C LEU A 236 33.36 -8.77 -29.49
N PRO A 237 34.34 -9.48 -28.87
CA PRO A 237 35.67 -9.55 -29.41
C PRO A 237 35.63 -9.94 -30.88
N LEU A 238 36.49 -9.37 -31.70
CA LEU A 238 36.59 -9.57 -33.17
C LEU A 238 36.46 -11.03 -33.62
N GLN A 239 36.76 -12.00 -32.76
CA GLN A 239 36.58 -13.44 -33.00
C GLN A 239 35.12 -13.91 -33.05
N MET A 240 34.14 -13.13 -32.55
CA MET A 240 32.70 -13.44 -32.61
C MET A 240 31.95 -12.68 -33.70
N GLY A 241 32.54 -11.69 -34.36
CA GLY A 241 31.98 -10.95 -35.50
C GLY A 241 31.70 -11.82 -36.73
N LEU A 242 32.29 -13.02 -36.79
CA LEU A 242 32.02 -14.03 -37.80
C LEU A 242 30.67 -14.77 -37.66
N LEU A 243 29.98 -14.63 -36.53
CA LEU A 243 28.72 -15.36 -36.27
C LEU A 243 27.47 -14.71 -36.83
N GLY A 244 27.53 -13.40 -37.16
CA GLY A 244 26.42 -12.64 -37.71
C GLY A 244 25.16 -12.67 -36.85
N LYS A 245 24.06 -12.03 -37.29
CA LYS A 245 22.76 -11.98 -36.56
C LYS A 245 22.22 -13.34 -36.14
N LYS A 246 22.42 -14.38 -36.98
CA LYS A 246 21.99 -15.76 -36.66
C LYS A 246 22.76 -16.38 -35.45
N GLY A 247 24.05 -16.05 -35.31
CA GLY A 247 24.87 -16.54 -34.20
C GLY A 247 24.51 -15.90 -32.85
N ILE A 248 24.13 -14.62 -32.88
CA ILE A 248 23.68 -13.89 -31.71
C ILE A 248 22.33 -14.43 -31.23
N ALA A 249 21.38 -14.64 -32.14
CA ALA A 249 20.09 -15.25 -31.84
C ALA A 249 20.26 -16.67 -31.25
N ARG A 250 21.18 -17.47 -31.81
CA ARG A 250 21.47 -18.81 -31.32
C ARG A 250 22.09 -18.82 -29.93
N LYS A 251 22.95 -17.84 -29.59
CA LYS A 251 23.51 -17.69 -28.24
C LYS A 251 22.44 -17.25 -27.25
N ALA A 252 21.60 -16.27 -27.60
CA ALA A 252 20.48 -15.84 -26.78
C ALA A 252 19.50 -16.99 -26.52
N MET A 253 19.14 -17.78 -27.53
CA MET A 253 18.33 -18.99 -27.36
C MET A 253 19.00 -20.01 -26.42
N LYS A 254 20.31 -20.24 -26.55
CA LYS A 254 21.02 -21.17 -25.67
C LYS A 254 21.01 -20.71 -24.20
N GLU A 255 21.16 -19.42 -23.94
CA GLU A 255 21.03 -18.86 -22.59
C GLU A 255 19.58 -18.89 -22.09
N CYS A 256 18.61 -18.71 -22.99
CA CYS A 256 17.19 -18.88 -22.69
C CYS A 256 16.88 -20.34 -22.28
N TYR A 257 17.32 -21.34 -23.04
CA TYR A 257 17.15 -22.75 -22.70
C TYR A 257 17.78 -23.11 -21.36
N LYS A 258 18.99 -22.62 -21.07
CA LYS A 258 19.62 -22.82 -19.75
C LYS A 258 18.85 -22.18 -18.59
N ALA A 259 18.06 -21.16 -18.86
CA ALA A 259 17.23 -20.50 -17.89
C ALA A 259 15.94 -21.28 -17.57
N TYR A 260 15.52 -22.18 -18.47
CA TYR A 260 14.32 -23.02 -18.31
C TYR A 260 14.63 -24.47 -17.88
N GLU A 261 15.88 -24.91 -17.90
CA GLU A 261 16.36 -26.16 -17.28
C GLU A 261 16.59 -26.02 -15.76
#